data_2ba884c78c03e46725dadcd4858f3a41
#
_entry.id   2ba884c78c03e46725dadcd4858f3a41
#
_cell.length_a   1.000
_cell.length_b   1.000
_cell.length_c   1.000
_cell.angle_alpha   90.00
_cell.angle_beta   90.00
_cell.angle_gamma   90.00
#
_symmetry.space_group_name_H-M   'P 1'
#
loop_
_entity.id
_entity.type
_entity.pdbx_description
1 polymer ?
#
loop_
_entity_poly.entity_id
_entity_poly.type
_entity_poly.pdbx_seq_one_letter_code
_entity_poly.pdbx_strand_id
1 'polypeptide(L)'
;MGLVNRVEIRLLDSIKGGMVEFYTPQSSHETVLAQIPAHMIDDLFVHHFQTDQLLVVRGSMVLVVLQNRQYQYIPLSDRHPTVVTIPPGVPHGAINLNSEPCVLVNAVLRHGVAHAKDYRPLKKPFPYDLAKAEALMLELEAPLSA
;
A
#
# COMPACT_ATOMS: atom_id res chain seq x y z
N MET A 1 -0.30 -12.43 -25.76
CA MET A 1 0.50 -12.35 -24.56
C MET A 1 -0.13 -11.37 -23.58
N GLY A 2 -0.67 -11.86 -22.50
CA GLY A 2 -1.30 -11.02 -21.52
C GLY A 2 -0.28 -10.14 -20.79
N LEU A 3 -0.63 -8.86 -20.59
CA LEU A 3 0.13 -8.02 -19.67
C LEU A 3 0.01 -8.64 -18.28
N VAL A 4 1.15 -8.96 -17.68
CA VAL A 4 1.16 -9.42 -16.30
C VAL A 4 1.03 -8.19 -15.43
N ASN A 5 -0.17 -7.95 -14.91
CA ASN A 5 -0.42 -6.88 -13.95
C ASN A 5 0.18 -7.30 -12.62
N ARG A 6 1.33 -6.76 -12.28
CA ARG A 6 2.02 -7.05 -11.03
C ARG A 6 2.07 -5.84 -10.15
N VAL A 7 1.96 -6.09 -8.85
CA VAL A 7 2.28 -5.08 -7.86
C VAL A 7 3.78 -4.80 -7.92
N GLU A 8 4.15 -3.53 -8.00
CA GLU A 8 5.53 -3.09 -7.99
C GLU A 8 5.83 -2.40 -6.67
N ILE A 9 6.99 -2.72 -6.10
CA ILE A 9 7.44 -2.14 -4.84
C ILE A 9 8.77 -1.46 -5.11
N ARG A 10 8.84 -0.15 -4.87
CA ARG A 10 10.05 0.63 -5.15
C ARG A 10 10.45 1.47 -3.94
N LEU A 11 11.60 1.17 -3.36
CA LEU A 11 12.21 1.99 -2.33
C LEU A 11 12.72 3.29 -2.95
N LEU A 12 12.41 4.42 -2.34
CA LEU A 12 12.84 5.72 -2.85
C LEU A 12 14.25 6.06 -2.39
N ASP A 13 15.01 6.62 -3.31
CA ASP A 13 16.36 7.10 -3.00
C ASP A 13 16.31 8.54 -2.53
N SER A 14 17.18 8.86 -1.57
CA SER A 14 17.39 10.22 -1.14
C SER A 14 18.27 10.97 -2.14
N ILE A 15 17.87 12.17 -2.52
CA ILE A 15 18.63 12.99 -3.46
C ILE A 15 19.49 14.07 -2.79
N LYS A 16 19.35 14.26 -1.48
CA LYS A 16 20.13 15.25 -0.73
C LYS A 16 20.70 14.69 0.56
N GLY A 17 21.28 13.48 0.49
CA GLY A 17 21.87 12.85 1.64
C GLY A 17 20.87 12.52 2.77
N GLY A 18 19.61 12.31 2.43
CA GLY A 18 18.56 12.02 3.40
C GLY A 18 18.01 13.25 4.13
N MET A 19 18.44 14.45 3.74
CA MET A 19 18.10 15.66 4.48
C MET A 19 16.61 16.00 4.42
N VAL A 20 16.02 16.06 3.25
CA VAL A 20 14.61 16.46 3.09
C VAL A 20 13.89 15.87 1.89
N GLU A 21 14.58 15.30 0.94
CA GLU A 21 13.95 14.94 -0.32
C GLU A 21 14.15 13.48 -0.71
N PHE A 22 13.03 12.87 -1.04
CA PHE A 22 12.97 11.62 -1.76
C PHE A 22 12.28 11.88 -3.09
N TYR A 23 12.93 11.53 -4.19
CA TYR A 23 12.41 11.81 -5.51
C TYR A 23 11.69 10.58 -6.06
N THR A 24 10.44 10.78 -6.44
CA THR A 24 9.66 9.76 -7.12
C THR A 24 8.89 10.39 -8.28
N PRO A 25 9.31 10.15 -9.53
CA PRO A 25 8.56 10.63 -10.68
C PRO A 25 7.31 9.76 -10.84
N GLN A 26 6.16 10.30 -10.45
CA GLN A 26 4.89 9.63 -10.60
C GLN A 26 3.95 10.49 -11.43
N SER A 27 3.58 9.99 -12.61
CA SER A 27 2.47 10.57 -13.35
C SER A 27 1.18 10.21 -12.64
N SER A 28 0.27 11.16 -12.49
CA SER A 28 -1.02 10.91 -11.86
C SER A 28 -2.08 11.86 -12.40
N HIS A 29 -3.33 11.41 -12.34
CA HIS A 29 -4.49 12.23 -12.67
C HIS A 29 -5.11 12.84 -11.42
N GLU A 30 -4.97 12.17 -10.29
CA GLU A 30 -5.52 12.59 -9.00
C GLU A 30 -4.52 12.29 -7.89
N THR A 31 -4.57 13.08 -6.85
CA THR A 31 -3.82 12.82 -5.62
C THR A 31 -4.80 12.66 -4.48
N VAL A 32 -4.77 11.52 -3.82
CA VAL A 32 -5.63 11.21 -2.68
C VAL A 32 -4.77 11.17 -1.43
N LEU A 33 -5.19 11.89 -0.40
CA LEU A 33 -4.63 11.75 0.93
C LEU A 33 -5.56 10.84 1.72
N ALA A 34 -5.05 9.74 2.20
CA ALA A 34 -5.82 8.76 2.94
C ALA A 34 -5.24 8.52 4.32
N GLN A 35 -6.10 8.17 5.25
CA GLN A 35 -5.71 7.85 6.61
C GLN A 35 -6.27 6.49 6.98
N ILE A 36 -5.40 5.60 7.44
CA ILE A 36 -5.79 4.29 7.96
C ILE A 36 -5.81 4.41 9.49
N PRO A 37 -7.01 4.34 10.11
CA PRO A 37 -7.10 4.49 11.55
C PRO A 37 -6.27 3.46 12.33
N ALA A 38 -5.94 3.82 13.57
CA ALA A 38 -5.29 2.89 14.49
C ALA A 38 -6.15 1.63 14.68
N HIS A 39 -5.50 0.49 14.81
CA HIS A 39 -6.15 -0.81 15.04
C HIS A 39 -7.16 -1.21 13.96
N MET A 40 -6.95 -0.74 12.74
CA MET A 40 -7.82 -1.06 11.61
C MET A 40 -7.32 -2.31 10.88
N ILE A 41 -8.23 -3.26 10.70
CA ILE A 41 -8.04 -4.40 9.80
C ILE A 41 -9.07 -4.24 8.70
N ASP A 42 -8.61 -3.77 7.55
CA ASP A 42 -9.49 -3.42 6.45
C ASP A 42 -9.87 -4.65 5.62
N ASP A 43 -11.00 -4.54 4.94
CA ASP A 43 -11.42 -5.53 3.95
C ASP A 43 -10.64 -5.36 2.65
N LEU A 44 -10.83 -6.29 1.73
CA LEU A 44 -10.26 -6.20 0.39
C LEU A 44 -11.15 -5.34 -0.50
N PHE A 45 -10.51 -4.48 -1.28
CA PHE A 45 -11.16 -3.71 -2.34
C PHE A 45 -10.42 -3.94 -3.65
N VAL A 46 -11.11 -3.81 -4.76
CA VAL A 46 -10.51 -3.92 -6.08
C VAL A 46 -11.01 -2.77 -6.95
N HIS A 47 -10.07 -2.12 -7.63
CA HIS A 47 -10.36 -1.06 -8.58
C HIS A 47 -10.11 -1.59 -9.99
N HIS A 48 -11.06 -1.40 -10.89
CA HIS A 48 -10.98 -1.94 -12.24
C HIS A 48 -10.42 -0.95 -13.26
N PHE A 49 -10.52 0.34 -12.98
CA PHE A 49 -10.15 1.40 -13.92
C PHE A 49 -9.19 2.42 -13.32
N GLN A 50 -8.38 1.99 -12.36
CA GLN A 50 -7.34 2.84 -11.82
C GLN A 50 -6.12 2.03 -11.40
N THR A 51 -4.98 2.69 -11.43
CA THR A 51 -3.75 2.23 -10.82
C THR A 51 -3.50 3.07 -9.58
N ASP A 52 -3.29 2.44 -8.44
CA ASP A 52 -2.92 3.12 -7.22
C ASP A 52 -1.39 3.18 -7.10
N GLN A 53 -0.89 4.30 -6.64
CA GLN A 53 0.54 4.47 -6.35
C GLN A 53 0.66 5.01 -4.94
N LEU A 54 0.87 4.10 -3.99
CA LEU A 54 0.79 4.38 -2.56
C LEU A 54 2.15 4.72 -1.96
N LEU A 55 2.18 5.79 -1.19
CA LEU A 55 3.36 6.18 -0.41
C LEU A 55 2.92 6.55 1.01
N VAL A 56 3.38 5.79 2.00
CA VAL A 56 3.16 6.13 3.40
C VAL A 56 4.03 7.33 3.76
N VAL A 57 3.40 8.39 4.27
CA VAL A 57 4.10 9.62 4.62
C VAL A 57 4.19 9.83 6.13
N ARG A 58 3.37 9.12 6.89
CA ARG A 58 3.38 9.19 8.36
C ARG A 58 2.88 7.88 8.96
N GLY A 59 3.66 7.31 9.86
CA GLY A 59 3.32 6.08 10.53
C GLY A 59 3.72 4.85 9.74
N SER A 60 3.04 3.76 9.98
CA SER A 60 3.32 2.47 9.34
C SER A 60 2.05 1.63 9.23
N MET A 61 2.06 0.71 8.28
CA MET A 61 0.97 -0.22 8.03
C MET A 61 1.48 -1.43 7.27
N VAL A 62 0.67 -2.46 7.20
CA VAL A 62 0.90 -3.58 6.27
C VAL A 62 -0.16 -3.52 5.18
N LEU A 63 0.29 -3.41 3.95
CA LEU A 63 -0.57 -3.53 2.78
C LEU A 63 -0.70 -5.01 2.43
N VAL A 64 -1.93 -5.48 2.24
CA VAL A 64 -2.20 -6.84 1.79
C VAL A 64 -2.67 -6.78 0.36
N VAL A 65 -2.03 -7.53 -0.52
CA VAL A 65 -2.47 -7.69 -1.90
C VAL A 65 -2.75 -9.16 -2.17
N LEU A 66 -3.78 -9.42 -2.96
CA LEU A 66 -4.18 -10.76 -3.34
C LEU A 66 -3.81 -11.01 -4.79
N GLN A 67 -2.82 -11.87 -5.00
CA GLN A 67 -2.38 -12.28 -6.33
C GLN A 67 -2.09 -13.78 -6.32
N ASN A 68 -2.43 -14.48 -7.39
CA ASN A 68 -2.19 -15.92 -7.53
C ASN A 68 -2.77 -16.75 -6.37
N ARG A 69 -3.95 -16.34 -5.88
CA ARG A 69 -4.66 -17.00 -4.77
C ARG A 69 -3.89 -16.98 -3.45
N GLN A 70 -2.97 -16.03 -3.30
CA GLN A 70 -2.19 -15.87 -2.08
C GLN A 70 -2.15 -14.41 -1.67
N TYR A 71 -2.08 -14.18 -0.36
CA TYR A 71 -1.82 -12.85 0.16
C TYR A 71 -0.32 -12.58 0.17
N GLN A 72 0.04 -11.41 -0.33
CA GLN A 72 1.36 -10.84 -0.11
C GLN A 72 1.21 -9.72 0.91
N TYR A 73 2.04 -9.73 1.94
CA TYR A 73 2.04 -8.72 3.00
C TYR A 73 3.22 -7.79 2.77
N ILE A 74 2.93 -6.50 2.59
CA ILE A 74 3.94 -5.49 2.26
C ILE A 74 3.98 -4.48 3.40
N PRO A 75 5.01 -4.53 4.26
CA PRO A 75 5.14 -3.55 5.34
C PRO A 75 5.58 -2.21 4.76
N LEU A 76 4.91 -1.14 5.18
CA LEU A 76 5.17 0.22 4.73
C LEU A 76 5.34 1.14 5.92
N SER A 77 6.32 2.04 5.85
CA SER A 77 6.67 2.95 6.93
C SER A 77 7.22 4.25 6.37
N ASP A 78 7.01 5.34 7.11
CA ASP A 78 7.63 6.62 6.80
C ASP A 78 9.16 6.62 6.96
N ARG A 79 9.70 5.63 7.66
CA ARG A 79 11.17 5.46 7.82
C ARG A 79 11.82 4.87 6.58
N HIS A 80 11.07 4.16 5.77
CA HIS A 80 11.54 3.50 4.55
C HIS A 80 10.62 3.89 3.40
N PRO A 81 10.72 5.14 2.90
CA PRO A 81 9.82 5.63 1.86
C PRO A 81 9.80 4.70 0.65
N THR A 82 8.64 4.12 0.39
CA THR A 82 8.45 3.09 -0.63
C THR A 82 7.15 3.37 -1.37
N VAL A 83 7.22 3.39 -2.70
CA VAL A 83 6.02 3.47 -3.53
C VAL A 83 5.59 2.07 -3.92
N VAL A 84 4.33 1.76 -3.65
CA VAL A 84 3.70 0.52 -4.11
C VAL A 84 2.73 0.86 -5.21
N THR A 85 2.95 0.30 -6.39
CA THR A 85 2.06 0.47 -7.53
C THR A 85 1.16 -0.74 -7.66
N ILE A 86 -0.15 -0.51 -7.53
CA ILE A 86 -1.17 -1.55 -7.61
C ILE A 86 -1.94 -1.39 -8.91
N PRO A 87 -1.76 -2.30 -9.87
CA PRO A 87 -2.48 -2.22 -11.14
C PRO A 87 -3.97 -2.51 -10.97
N PRO A 88 -4.80 -2.16 -11.97
CA PRO A 88 -6.21 -2.51 -11.95
C PRO A 88 -6.43 -4.00 -11.75
N GLY A 89 -7.50 -4.36 -11.04
CA GLY A 89 -7.90 -5.75 -10.86
C GLY A 89 -7.19 -6.52 -9.76
N VAL A 90 -6.28 -5.90 -9.02
CA VAL A 90 -5.60 -6.53 -7.88
C VAL A 90 -6.31 -6.16 -6.59
N PRO A 91 -6.96 -7.11 -5.90
CA PRO A 91 -7.57 -6.84 -4.61
C PRO A 91 -6.51 -6.50 -3.56
N HIS A 92 -6.81 -5.51 -2.73
CA HIS A 92 -5.89 -5.08 -1.69
C HIS A 92 -6.64 -4.49 -0.50
N GLY A 93 -5.97 -4.48 0.64
CA GLY A 93 -6.49 -3.93 1.88
C GLY A 93 -5.34 -3.51 2.79
N ALA A 94 -5.65 -2.82 3.86
CA ALA A 94 -4.68 -2.30 4.79
C ALA A 94 -4.86 -2.89 6.18
N ILE A 95 -3.76 -3.16 6.86
CA ILE A 95 -3.74 -3.57 8.26
C ILE A 95 -2.88 -2.57 9.02
N ASN A 96 -3.50 -1.89 9.98
CA ASN A 96 -2.77 -1.01 10.91
C ASN A 96 -2.98 -1.55 12.34
N LEU A 97 -1.96 -2.22 12.86
CA LEU A 97 -2.00 -2.77 14.22
C LEU A 97 -1.42 -1.80 15.25
N ASN A 98 -1.05 -0.59 14.83
CA ASN A 98 -0.47 0.41 15.72
C ASN A 98 -1.55 1.21 16.44
N SER A 99 -1.14 1.90 17.50
CA SER A 99 -2.00 2.81 18.25
C SER A 99 -2.15 4.18 17.60
N GLU A 100 -1.40 4.45 16.53
CA GLU A 100 -1.43 5.71 15.80
C GLU A 100 -1.97 5.48 14.38
N PRO A 101 -2.68 6.45 13.80
CA PRO A 101 -3.12 6.33 12.41
C PRO A 101 -1.92 6.37 11.45
N CYS A 102 -2.10 5.75 10.29
CA CYS A 102 -1.15 5.79 9.20
C CYS A 102 -1.69 6.72 8.12
N VAL A 103 -0.87 7.65 7.66
CA VAL A 103 -1.24 8.58 6.59
C VAL A 103 -0.47 8.23 5.33
N LEU A 104 -1.18 8.14 4.23
CA LEU A 104 -0.58 7.82 2.94
C LEU A 104 -1.09 8.74 1.84
N VAL A 105 -0.28 8.89 0.81
CA VAL A 105 -0.65 9.57 -0.43
C VAL A 105 -0.82 8.51 -1.50
N ASN A 106 -1.90 8.63 -2.25
CA ASN A 106 -2.15 7.79 -3.42
C ASN A 106 -2.15 8.67 -4.67
N ALA A 107 -1.16 8.50 -5.52
CA ALA A 107 -1.09 9.17 -6.82
C ALA A 107 -1.82 8.29 -7.83
N VAL A 108 -3.08 8.61 -8.11
CA VAL A 108 -3.98 7.75 -8.88
C VAL A 108 -3.86 8.01 -10.37
N LEU A 109 -3.68 6.93 -11.15
CA LEU A 109 -3.83 6.96 -12.60
C LEU A 109 -5.20 6.42 -12.96
N ARG A 110 -5.99 7.20 -13.70
CA ARG A 110 -7.31 6.80 -14.17
C ARG A 110 -7.24 6.19 -15.56
N HIS A 111 -7.88 5.04 -15.71
CA HIS A 111 -7.98 4.32 -17.00
C HIS A 111 -9.41 4.25 -17.50
N GLY A 112 -10.33 4.83 -16.77
CA GLY A 112 -11.75 4.85 -17.08
C GLY A 112 -12.56 5.41 -15.90
N VAL A 113 -13.89 5.39 -16.04
CA VAL A 113 -14.79 5.85 -14.98
C VAL A 113 -14.85 4.80 -13.87
N ALA A 114 -14.73 5.25 -12.62
CA ALA A 114 -14.84 4.35 -11.47
C ALA A 114 -16.19 3.64 -11.45
N HIS A 115 -16.16 2.35 -11.13
CA HIS A 115 -17.37 1.54 -10.99
C HIS A 115 -17.84 1.58 -9.54
N ALA A 116 -19.15 1.55 -9.32
CA ALA A 116 -19.71 1.56 -7.96
C ALA A 116 -19.19 0.40 -7.10
N LYS A 117 -18.91 -0.74 -7.70
CA LYS A 117 -18.37 -1.91 -7.00
C LYS A 117 -16.94 -1.68 -6.48
N ASP A 118 -16.20 -0.72 -7.01
CA ASP A 118 -14.84 -0.42 -6.59
C ASP A 118 -14.78 0.07 -5.13
N TYR A 119 -15.90 0.52 -4.61
CA TYR A 119 -16.02 1.01 -3.24
C TYR A 119 -16.68 0.02 -2.30
N ARG A 120 -16.97 -1.20 -2.76
CA ARG A 120 -17.57 -2.26 -1.95
C ARG A 120 -16.51 -3.26 -1.54
N PRO A 121 -16.50 -3.69 -0.26
CA PRO A 121 -15.55 -4.71 0.15
C PRO A 121 -15.83 -6.04 -0.54
N LEU A 122 -14.77 -6.72 -0.91
CA LEU A 122 -14.82 -8.09 -1.41
C LEU A 122 -14.80 -9.07 -0.25
N LYS A 123 -15.46 -10.19 -0.43
CA LYS A 123 -15.33 -11.30 0.51
C LYS A 123 -13.91 -11.83 0.45
N LYS A 124 -13.24 -11.89 1.60
CA LYS A 124 -11.91 -12.51 1.68
C LYS A 124 -12.02 -14.00 1.38
N PRO A 125 -11.18 -14.56 0.51
CA PRO A 125 -11.17 -15.99 0.23
C PRO A 125 -10.74 -16.81 1.46
N PHE A 126 -9.92 -16.20 2.33
CA PHE A 126 -9.48 -16.77 3.60
C PHE A 126 -9.02 -15.63 4.51
N PRO A 127 -8.90 -15.87 5.83
CA PRO A 127 -8.50 -14.83 6.76
C PRO A 127 -7.08 -14.33 6.52
N TYR A 128 -6.81 -13.07 6.89
CA TYR A 128 -5.45 -12.56 6.93
C TYR A 128 -4.65 -13.27 8.04
N ASP A 129 -3.37 -13.47 7.77
CA ASP A 129 -2.41 -13.92 8.78
C ASP A 129 -1.94 -12.71 9.59
N LEU A 130 -2.64 -12.41 10.68
CA LEU A 130 -2.33 -11.24 11.51
C LEU A 130 -1.01 -11.40 12.27
N ALA A 131 -0.61 -12.62 12.59
CA ALA A 131 0.67 -12.86 13.23
C ALA A 131 1.82 -12.52 12.29
N LYS A 132 1.67 -12.82 11.00
CA LYS A 132 2.65 -12.44 9.99
C LYS A 132 2.72 -10.92 9.82
N ALA A 133 1.57 -10.25 9.77
CA ALA A 133 1.52 -8.80 9.68
C ALA A 133 2.21 -8.15 10.88
N GLU A 134 1.95 -8.63 12.08
CA GLU A 134 2.59 -8.14 13.30
C GLU A 134 4.10 -8.33 13.27
N ALA A 135 4.57 -9.50 12.86
CA ALA A 135 5.99 -9.81 12.75
C ALA A 135 6.69 -8.86 11.78
N LEU A 136 6.08 -8.58 10.63
CA LEU A 136 6.63 -7.64 9.65
C LEU A 136 6.70 -6.21 10.19
N MET A 137 5.70 -5.79 10.97
CA MET A 137 5.70 -4.48 11.59
C MET A 137 6.82 -4.34 12.62
N LEU A 138 7.05 -5.37 13.42
CA LEU A 138 8.14 -5.39 14.39
C LEU A 138 9.51 -5.32 13.71
N GLU A 139 9.67 -5.96 12.57
CA GLU A 139 10.91 -5.86 11.79
C GLU A 139 11.17 -4.43 11.32
N LEU A 140 10.12 -3.72 10.87
CA LEU A 140 10.25 -2.32 10.45
C LEU A 140 10.66 -1.39 11.59
N GLU A 141 10.18 -1.68 12.80
CA GLU A 141 10.44 -0.87 13.98
C GLU A 141 11.75 -1.23 14.66
N ALA A 142 12.37 -2.34 14.26
CA ALA A 142 13.63 -2.76 14.83
C ALA A 142 14.73 -1.72 14.53
N PRO A 143 15.60 -1.40 15.51
CA PRO A 143 16.70 -0.49 15.24
C PRO A 143 17.61 -1.08 14.17
N LEU A 144 18.05 -0.22 13.24
CA LEU A 144 19.02 -0.61 12.25
C LEU A 144 20.28 -1.07 12.97
N SER A 145 20.72 -2.31 12.72
CA SER A 145 21.99 -2.79 13.24
C SER A 145 23.09 -1.92 12.64
N ALA A 146 23.94 -1.43 13.50
CA ALA A 146 25.10 -0.65 13.09
C ALA A 146 26.07 -1.49 12.26
#